data_8ac6584885acc65ec696eeff05252d0a
#
_entry.id   8ac6584885acc65ec696eeff05252d0a
#
_cell.length_a   1.000
_cell.length_b   1.000
_cell.length_c   1.000
_cell.angle_alpha   90.00
_cell.angle_beta   90.00
_cell.angle_gamma   90.00
#
_symmetry.space_group_name_H-M   'P 1'
#
loop_
_entity.id
_entity.type
_entity.pdbx_description
1 polymer ?
#
loop_
_entity_poly.entity_id
_entity_poly.type
_entity_poly.pdbx_seq_one_letter_code
_entity_poly.pdbx_strand_id
1 'polypeptide(L)'
;MLQNIGLKITQIYKFPMVEKKNIFLNGLIDLAQSRLGSKIIYKTDEFFAPAKRIINPWPPVFKEGVFDKNGKWMDGWETRRKRSKGHDYLILKLGRPGKIHKVDIDTSYFSGNQPSKVSLEACFSKKKTPGKNLKWITILKKIPTKPNSHHYFNIKNKSIFSHIKLNIFPDGGVARLRIYGSMIVKKRFGKKTLNLTSVLNGATPIVCNNEHFGRAENILAPGTGKNMGDGWETRRSRGKNFDWLIIKCAAPGKINKIQIDTHHFKGNYPDKCSLQAAYITKKVSSKSIIGKSTNWKFLLNNVKLYANRKHNFRNKLMKNQKINYIKINIFPDGGISRIRAFGKAE
;
A
#
# COMPACT_ATOMS: atom_id res chain seq x y z
N MET A 1 -29.24 1.39 -51.56
CA MET A 1 -29.27 0.37 -50.52
C MET A 1 -28.03 0.50 -49.68
N LEU A 2 -28.13 1.27 -48.61
CA LEU A 2 -27.05 1.45 -47.65
C LEU A 2 -27.57 0.85 -46.33
N GLN A 3 -27.06 -0.33 -45.97
CA GLN A 3 -27.42 -0.96 -44.71
C GLN A 3 -26.40 -0.60 -43.63
N ASN A 4 -26.96 -0.13 -42.53
CA ASN A 4 -26.38 0.19 -41.24
C ASN A 4 -25.48 -0.92 -40.69
N ILE A 5 -24.26 -0.57 -40.30
CA ILE A 5 -23.46 -1.32 -39.33
C ILE A 5 -23.43 -0.50 -38.02
N GLY A 6 -24.40 -0.80 -37.17
CA GLY A 6 -24.41 -0.26 -35.80
C GLY A 6 -23.49 -1.07 -34.91
N LEU A 7 -22.33 -0.51 -34.58
CA LEU A 7 -21.45 -1.03 -33.54
C LEU A 7 -22.04 -0.70 -32.16
N LYS A 8 -22.58 -1.70 -31.49
CA LYS A 8 -22.94 -1.63 -30.08
C LYS A 8 -21.69 -1.69 -29.20
N ILE A 9 -21.18 -0.52 -28.84
CA ILE A 9 -20.23 -0.39 -27.74
C ILE A 9 -21.04 -0.12 -26.48
N THR A 10 -21.34 -1.15 -25.71
CA THR A 10 -21.82 -1.00 -24.33
C THR A 10 -21.50 -2.25 -23.54
N GLN A 11 -20.23 -2.42 -23.22
CA GLN A 11 -19.87 -3.28 -22.11
C GLN A 11 -19.62 -2.39 -20.90
N ILE A 12 -20.72 -2.01 -20.25
CA ILE A 12 -20.70 -1.32 -18.96
C ILE A 12 -20.21 -2.35 -17.95
N TYR A 13 -18.95 -2.21 -17.50
CA TYR A 13 -18.46 -2.91 -16.33
C TYR A 13 -19.32 -2.51 -15.13
N LYS A 14 -20.30 -3.33 -14.78
CA LYS A 14 -20.98 -3.27 -13.49
C LYS A 14 -19.98 -3.68 -12.41
N PHE A 15 -19.27 -2.71 -11.85
CA PHE A 15 -18.62 -2.91 -10.56
C PHE A 15 -19.72 -3.18 -9.53
N PRO A 16 -19.61 -4.22 -8.68
CA PRO A 16 -20.59 -4.45 -7.64
C PRO A 16 -20.65 -3.21 -6.75
N MET A 17 -21.85 -2.75 -6.48
CA MET A 17 -22.14 -1.69 -5.51
C MET A 17 -21.64 -2.20 -4.15
N VAL A 18 -20.45 -1.76 -3.76
CA VAL A 18 -19.94 -2.04 -2.42
C VAL A 18 -20.70 -1.16 -1.46
N GLU A 19 -21.59 -1.78 -0.65
CA GLU A 19 -22.11 -1.16 0.56
C GLU A 19 -21.00 -0.43 1.31
N LYS A 20 -21.33 0.68 2.01
CA LYS A 20 -20.40 1.49 2.83
C LYS A 20 -19.81 0.67 3.98
N LYS A 21 -18.99 -0.34 3.68
CA LYS A 21 -18.27 -1.13 4.67
C LYS A 21 -16.93 -0.46 4.94
N ASN A 22 -16.70 -0.10 6.20
CA ASN A 22 -15.39 0.39 6.64
C ASN A 22 -14.28 -0.59 6.24
N ILE A 23 -13.20 -0.07 5.70
CA ILE A 23 -12.05 -0.84 5.24
C ILE A 23 -11.05 -0.96 6.38
N PHE A 24 -10.95 -2.18 6.95
CA PHE A 24 -10.07 -2.48 8.09
C PHE A 24 -8.67 -2.85 7.61
N LEU A 25 -7.76 -1.90 7.71
CA LEU A 25 -6.34 -2.04 7.37
C LEU A 25 -5.54 -2.70 8.51
N ASN A 26 -6.07 -2.64 9.75
CA ASN A 26 -5.54 -3.31 10.94
C ASN A 26 -4.05 -3.04 11.22
N GLY A 27 -3.54 -1.91 10.77
CA GLY A 27 -2.14 -1.55 10.92
C GLY A 27 -1.17 -2.35 10.04
N LEU A 28 -1.68 -3.09 9.05
CA LEU A 28 -0.85 -3.80 8.10
C LEU A 28 -0.43 -2.86 6.97
N ILE A 29 0.80 -3.05 6.50
CA ILE A 29 1.37 -2.34 5.35
C ILE A 29 1.99 -3.36 4.40
N ASP A 30 2.02 -3.03 3.12
CA ASP A 30 2.73 -3.84 2.13
C ASP A 30 4.24 -3.62 2.28
N LEU A 31 4.93 -4.60 2.88
CA LEU A 31 6.38 -4.58 3.13
C LEU A 31 7.20 -4.74 1.84
N ALA A 32 6.61 -5.27 0.76
CA ALA A 32 7.31 -5.51 -0.50
C ALA A 32 7.55 -4.24 -1.31
N GLN A 33 6.88 -3.14 -1.02
CA GLN A 33 6.93 -1.92 -1.83
C GLN A 33 8.36 -1.38 -2.00
N SER A 34 8.72 -1.05 -3.24
CA SER A 34 10.01 -0.43 -3.58
C SER A 34 10.25 0.90 -2.85
N ARG A 35 9.21 1.71 -2.63
CA ARG A 35 9.29 2.99 -1.90
C ARG A 35 9.64 2.84 -0.40
N LEU A 36 9.48 1.63 0.17
CA LEU A 36 9.95 1.32 1.54
C LEU A 36 11.40 0.84 1.57
N GLY A 37 12.07 0.80 0.42
CA GLY A 37 13.45 0.35 0.27
C GLY A 37 13.59 -1.13 -0.07
N SER A 38 12.47 -1.81 -0.39
CA SER A 38 12.51 -3.20 -0.84
C SER A 38 13.09 -3.31 -2.25
N LYS A 39 13.85 -4.37 -2.51
CA LYS A 39 14.59 -4.57 -3.76
C LYS A 39 14.61 -6.04 -4.15
N ILE A 40 14.46 -6.31 -5.45
CA ILE A 40 14.79 -7.62 -6.00
C ILE A 40 16.31 -7.73 -6.00
N ILE A 41 16.86 -8.77 -5.37
CA ILE A 41 18.30 -9.01 -5.23
C ILE A 41 18.80 -10.20 -6.05
N TYR A 42 17.86 -11.05 -6.50
CA TYR A 42 18.15 -12.18 -7.39
C TYR A 42 16.90 -12.55 -8.18
N LYS A 43 17.07 -13.07 -9.38
CA LYS A 43 16.06 -13.70 -10.24
C LYS A 43 16.74 -14.70 -11.15
N THR A 44 16.04 -15.76 -11.52
CA THR A 44 16.53 -16.77 -12.47
C THR A 44 16.45 -16.28 -13.90
N ASP A 45 15.36 -15.57 -14.23
CA ASP A 45 15.10 -14.99 -15.55
C ASP A 45 14.20 -13.75 -15.44
N GLU A 46 14.27 -12.84 -16.39
CA GLU A 46 13.38 -11.66 -16.53
C GLU A 46 13.34 -11.19 -18.00
N PHE A 47 13.40 -12.15 -18.92
CA PHE A 47 13.55 -11.86 -20.35
C PHE A 47 12.42 -11.02 -20.93
N PHE A 48 11.15 -11.37 -20.64
CA PHE A 48 9.99 -10.65 -21.17
C PHE A 48 9.65 -9.41 -20.35
N ALA A 49 9.73 -9.50 -19.00
CA ALA A 49 9.43 -8.34 -18.16
C ALA A 49 10.29 -8.32 -16.89
N PRO A 50 10.89 -7.15 -16.55
CA PRO A 50 11.85 -7.05 -15.47
C PRO A 50 11.22 -7.25 -14.09
N ALA A 51 11.87 -8.08 -13.26
CA ALA A 51 11.41 -8.47 -11.93
C ALA A 51 11.14 -7.28 -11.00
N LYS A 52 11.82 -6.15 -11.17
CA LYS A 52 11.58 -4.94 -10.37
C LYS A 52 10.15 -4.40 -10.44
N ARG A 53 9.38 -4.71 -11.51
CA ARG A 53 7.99 -4.26 -11.66
C ARG A 53 7.05 -4.89 -10.63
N ILE A 54 7.33 -6.11 -10.15
CA ILE A 54 6.47 -6.86 -9.23
C ILE A 54 6.27 -6.17 -7.86
N ILE A 55 7.19 -5.30 -7.47
CA ILE A 55 7.17 -4.55 -6.20
C ILE A 55 6.77 -3.07 -6.36
N ASN A 56 6.22 -2.69 -7.50
CA ASN A 56 5.64 -1.35 -7.67
C ASN A 56 4.49 -1.15 -6.67
N PRO A 57 4.38 0.01 -6.00
CA PRO A 57 3.37 0.24 -4.97
C PRO A 57 1.94 0.39 -5.53
N TRP A 58 1.78 0.82 -6.77
CA TRP A 58 0.47 1.00 -7.43
C TRP A 58 -0.02 -0.27 -8.12
N PRO A 59 -1.32 -0.34 -8.43
CA PRO A 59 -1.89 -1.45 -9.21
C PRO A 59 -1.18 -1.63 -10.54
N PRO A 60 -1.16 -2.86 -11.10
CA PRO A 60 -0.65 -3.07 -12.44
C PRO A 60 -1.53 -2.38 -13.48
N VAL A 61 -0.94 -1.96 -14.58
CA VAL A 61 -1.64 -1.37 -15.71
C VAL A 61 -1.42 -2.20 -16.96
N PHE A 62 -2.39 -2.19 -17.85
CA PHE A 62 -2.27 -2.75 -19.17
C PHE A 62 -2.13 -1.62 -20.21
N LYS A 63 -1.23 -1.79 -21.16
CA LYS A 63 -1.03 -0.87 -22.27
C LYS A 63 -1.19 -1.64 -23.58
N GLU A 64 -2.29 -1.41 -24.25
CA GLU A 64 -2.55 -2.02 -25.54
C GLU A 64 -1.55 -1.50 -26.60
N GLY A 65 -1.10 -2.39 -27.47
CA GLY A 65 -0.20 -2.04 -28.58
C GLY A 65 1.22 -1.64 -28.17
N VAL A 66 1.58 -1.70 -26.89
CA VAL A 66 2.94 -1.37 -26.44
C VAL A 66 3.79 -2.64 -26.33
N PHE A 67 5.01 -2.57 -26.86
CA PHE A 67 5.97 -3.66 -26.87
C PHE A 67 7.28 -3.23 -26.19
N ASP A 68 7.89 -4.16 -25.47
CA ASP A 68 9.27 -4.11 -25.01
C ASP A 68 10.18 -4.81 -26.05
N LYS A 69 11.50 -4.76 -25.84
CA LYS A 69 12.51 -5.38 -26.73
C LYS A 69 12.20 -6.86 -27.06
N ASN A 70 11.63 -7.59 -26.11
CA ASN A 70 11.47 -9.05 -26.20
C ASN A 70 10.01 -9.49 -26.35
N GLY A 71 9.07 -8.58 -26.60
CA GLY A 71 7.66 -8.91 -26.79
C GLY A 71 6.69 -7.87 -26.25
N LYS A 72 5.44 -8.28 -25.99
CA LYS A 72 4.41 -7.41 -25.47
C LYS A 72 4.79 -6.84 -24.09
N TRP A 73 4.61 -5.53 -23.91
CA TRP A 73 4.90 -4.89 -22.63
C TRP A 73 3.94 -5.38 -21.53
N MET A 74 4.50 -5.89 -20.43
CA MET A 74 3.75 -6.37 -19.29
C MET A 74 4.19 -5.64 -18.01
N ASP A 75 3.23 -5.16 -17.21
CA ASP A 75 3.50 -4.49 -15.94
C ASP A 75 3.63 -5.51 -14.79
N GLY A 76 4.66 -6.33 -14.88
CA GLY A 76 4.97 -7.37 -13.91
C GLY A 76 6.35 -7.95 -14.14
N TRP A 77 6.63 -9.08 -13.53
CA TRP A 77 7.78 -9.93 -13.79
C TRP A 77 7.35 -11.08 -14.70
N GLU A 78 8.08 -11.32 -15.79
CA GLU A 78 7.79 -12.41 -16.70
C GLU A 78 9.07 -13.08 -17.20
N THR A 79 9.11 -14.40 -17.10
CA THR A 79 10.22 -15.26 -17.52
C THR A 79 9.96 -15.91 -18.86
N ARG A 80 11.01 -16.40 -19.50
CA ARG A 80 10.88 -17.27 -20.68
C ARG A 80 10.16 -18.56 -20.32
N ARG A 81 9.55 -19.20 -21.33
CA ARG A 81 9.05 -20.56 -21.19
C ARG A 81 10.19 -21.50 -20.86
N LYS A 82 10.08 -22.20 -19.72
CA LYS A 82 11.10 -23.10 -19.24
C LYS A 82 11.04 -24.44 -19.98
N ARG A 83 12.10 -24.75 -20.71
CA ARG A 83 12.24 -25.98 -21.51
C ARG A 83 13.12 -27.03 -20.84
N SER A 84 13.65 -26.75 -19.65
CA SER A 84 14.47 -27.65 -18.81
C SER A 84 13.75 -27.98 -17.52
N LYS A 85 14.19 -29.05 -16.83
CA LYS A 85 13.69 -29.37 -15.48
C LYS A 85 13.94 -28.20 -14.51
N GLY A 86 13.04 -28.01 -13.54
CA GLY A 86 13.15 -26.99 -12.50
C GLY A 86 12.02 -25.97 -12.55
N HIS A 87 12.27 -24.81 -11.97
CA HIS A 87 11.32 -23.71 -11.90
C HIS A 87 12.06 -22.37 -11.81
N ASP A 88 11.36 -21.30 -12.05
CA ASP A 88 11.91 -19.96 -11.90
C ASP A 88 11.57 -19.36 -10.53
N TYR A 89 12.45 -18.47 -10.05
CA TYR A 89 12.24 -17.80 -8.78
C TYR A 89 12.96 -16.44 -8.73
N LEU A 90 12.48 -15.60 -7.83
CA LEU A 90 13.17 -14.37 -7.46
C LEU A 90 13.34 -14.27 -5.94
N ILE A 91 14.32 -13.48 -5.50
CA ILE A 91 14.55 -13.15 -4.10
C ILE A 91 14.35 -11.66 -3.91
N LEU A 92 13.39 -11.32 -3.05
CA LEU A 92 13.07 -9.98 -2.59
C LEU A 92 13.69 -9.75 -1.22
N LYS A 93 14.53 -8.71 -1.10
CA LYS A 93 14.93 -8.15 0.19
C LYS A 93 13.94 -7.09 0.61
N LEU A 94 13.30 -7.26 1.75
CA LEU A 94 12.42 -6.24 2.34
C LEU A 94 13.23 -5.00 2.77
N GLY A 95 12.71 -3.82 2.58
CA GLY A 95 13.35 -2.58 3.00
C GLY A 95 13.52 -2.50 4.52
N ARG A 96 12.61 -3.11 5.25
CA ARG A 96 12.67 -3.33 6.70
C ARG A 96 12.18 -4.74 7.02
N PRO A 97 12.80 -5.44 7.97
CA PRO A 97 12.27 -6.72 8.44
C PRO A 97 10.87 -6.56 9.03
N GLY A 98 10.07 -7.60 8.95
CA GLY A 98 8.73 -7.59 9.51
C GLY A 98 8.15 -8.98 9.75
N LYS A 99 7.02 -9.02 10.48
CA LYS A 99 6.16 -10.19 10.60
C LYS A 99 5.14 -10.16 9.46
N ILE A 100 5.04 -11.25 8.72
CA ILE A 100 4.13 -11.37 7.58
C ILE A 100 2.79 -11.91 8.08
N HIS A 101 1.68 -11.29 7.69
CA HIS A 101 0.34 -11.70 8.10
C HIS A 101 -0.49 -12.19 6.91
N LYS A 102 -0.34 -11.55 5.76
CA LYS A 102 -1.09 -11.87 4.54
C LYS A 102 -0.22 -11.59 3.32
N VAL A 103 -0.39 -12.38 2.28
CA VAL A 103 0.23 -12.13 0.97
C VAL A 103 -0.84 -12.05 -0.11
N ASP A 104 -0.54 -11.32 -1.16
CA ASP A 104 -1.32 -11.28 -2.40
C ASP A 104 -0.35 -11.51 -3.56
N ILE A 105 -0.61 -12.56 -4.33
CA ILE A 105 0.10 -12.85 -5.57
C ILE A 105 -0.87 -12.54 -6.70
N ASP A 106 -0.58 -11.46 -7.40
CA ASP A 106 -1.44 -10.86 -8.40
C ASP A 106 -0.96 -11.25 -9.80
N THR A 107 -1.81 -11.91 -10.57
CA THR A 107 -1.58 -12.30 -11.96
C THR A 107 -2.39 -11.45 -12.95
N SER A 108 -2.85 -10.26 -12.55
CA SER A 108 -3.60 -9.34 -13.41
C SER A 108 -2.89 -9.14 -14.74
N TYR A 109 -3.65 -9.23 -15.83
CA TYR A 109 -3.22 -9.14 -17.22
C TYR A 109 -2.35 -10.28 -17.74
N PHE A 110 -1.98 -11.26 -16.92
CA PHE A 110 -1.36 -12.50 -17.33
C PHE A 110 -2.45 -13.55 -17.58
N SER A 111 -2.86 -13.71 -18.84
CA SER A 111 -3.94 -14.60 -19.28
C SER A 111 -3.37 -15.65 -20.24
N GLY A 112 -2.91 -16.78 -19.69
CA GLY A 112 -2.25 -17.85 -20.46
C GLY A 112 -0.75 -17.96 -20.23
N ASN A 113 -0.12 -16.90 -19.74
CA ASN A 113 1.32 -16.82 -19.39
C ASN A 113 1.57 -16.65 -17.88
N GLN A 114 0.53 -16.79 -17.02
CA GLN A 114 0.71 -16.87 -15.57
C GLN A 114 1.36 -18.21 -15.20
N PRO A 115 2.07 -18.30 -14.06
CA PRO A 115 2.60 -19.58 -13.59
C PRO A 115 1.46 -20.53 -13.23
N SER A 116 1.64 -21.84 -13.46
CA SER A 116 0.63 -22.82 -13.07
C SER A 116 0.50 -22.97 -11.55
N LYS A 117 1.61 -22.81 -10.83
CA LYS A 117 1.67 -22.87 -9.36
C LYS A 117 2.72 -21.88 -8.83
N VAL A 118 2.55 -21.46 -7.57
CA VAL A 118 3.51 -20.61 -6.84
C VAL A 118 3.76 -21.13 -5.44
N SER A 119 4.89 -20.77 -4.84
CA SER A 119 5.17 -20.96 -3.42
C SER A 119 6.00 -19.81 -2.88
N LEU A 120 6.00 -19.61 -1.55
CA LEU A 120 6.83 -18.63 -0.89
C LEU A 120 7.69 -19.25 0.20
N GLU A 121 8.94 -18.89 0.19
CA GLU A 121 9.89 -19.16 1.28
C GLU A 121 10.39 -17.82 1.85
N ALA A 122 10.74 -17.81 3.12
CA ALA A 122 11.25 -16.63 3.79
C ALA A 122 12.41 -16.96 4.72
N CYS A 123 13.28 -16.00 4.92
CA CYS A 123 14.38 -16.11 5.89
C CYS A 123 14.70 -14.77 6.54
N PHE A 124 15.47 -14.80 7.62
CA PHE A 124 16.01 -13.61 8.25
C PHE A 124 17.52 -13.57 8.06
N SER A 125 18.03 -12.48 7.50
CA SER A 125 19.44 -12.17 7.39
C SER A 125 19.70 -10.69 7.59
N LYS A 126 20.77 -10.33 8.29
CA LYS A 126 21.26 -8.94 8.36
C LYS A 126 22.01 -8.54 7.09
N LYS A 127 22.53 -9.51 6.32
CA LYS A 127 23.26 -9.29 5.07
C LYS A 127 22.32 -8.86 3.95
N LYS A 128 22.86 -8.17 2.95
CA LYS A 128 22.10 -7.78 1.74
C LYS A 128 21.65 -9.03 0.96
N THR A 129 22.53 -9.97 0.78
CA THR A 129 22.30 -11.28 0.14
C THR A 129 22.40 -12.36 1.21
N PRO A 130 21.39 -13.24 1.35
CA PRO A 130 21.47 -14.39 2.25
C PRO A 130 22.63 -15.31 1.86
N GLY A 131 23.34 -15.82 2.87
CA GLY A 131 24.39 -16.82 2.62
C GLY A 131 23.82 -18.14 2.07
N LYS A 132 24.64 -18.91 1.36
CA LYS A 132 24.22 -20.19 0.76
C LYS A 132 23.65 -21.18 1.80
N ASN A 133 24.18 -21.17 3.01
CA ASN A 133 23.79 -22.08 4.11
C ASN A 133 22.60 -21.57 4.93
N LEU A 134 21.97 -20.45 4.55
CA LEU A 134 20.82 -19.92 5.29
C LEU A 134 19.58 -20.74 5.00
N LYS A 135 18.97 -21.28 6.07
CA LYS A 135 17.73 -22.06 5.97
C LYS A 135 16.55 -21.17 5.58
N TRP A 136 15.94 -21.48 4.46
CA TRP A 136 14.67 -20.90 4.02
C TRP A 136 13.50 -21.67 4.63
N ILE A 137 12.51 -20.94 5.12
CA ILE A 137 11.30 -21.50 5.73
C ILE A 137 10.16 -21.33 4.74
N THR A 138 9.48 -22.41 4.38
CA THR A 138 8.27 -22.35 3.56
C THR A 138 7.15 -21.68 4.34
N ILE A 139 6.71 -20.51 3.90
CA ILE A 139 5.61 -19.76 4.50
C ILE A 139 4.29 -19.90 3.71
N LEU A 140 4.39 -20.29 2.44
CA LEU A 140 3.27 -20.68 1.59
C LEU A 140 3.69 -21.91 0.78
N LYS A 141 3.01 -23.04 0.97
CA LYS A 141 3.23 -24.27 0.19
C LYS A 141 2.88 -24.02 -1.29
N LYS A 142 3.32 -24.91 -2.17
CA LYS A 142 3.01 -24.85 -3.60
C LYS A 142 1.48 -24.94 -3.81
N ILE A 143 0.93 -23.93 -4.46
CA ILE A 143 -0.50 -23.77 -4.73
C ILE A 143 -0.73 -23.39 -6.18
N PRO A 144 -1.86 -23.79 -6.80
CA PRO A 144 -2.23 -23.36 -8.14
C PRO A 144 -2.55 -21.88 -8.19
N THR A 145 -2.37 -21.28 -9.36
CA THR A 145 -2.80 -19.91 -9.66
C THR A 145 -3.80 -19.90 -10.82
N LYS A 146 -4.60 -18.86 -10.86
CA LYS A 146 -5.55 -18.58 -11.95
C LYS A 146 -5.03 -17.42 -12.80
N PRO A 147 -5.38 -17.33 -14.09
CA PRO A 147 -5.07 -16.18 -14.92
C PRO A 147 -5.81 -14.95 -14.42
N ASN A 148 -5.23 -13.76 -14.65
CA ASN A 148 -5.83 -12.45 -14.41
C ASN A 148 -6.56 -12.34 -13.05
N SER A 149 -5.91 -12.74 -11.96
CA SER A 149 -6.54 -12.91 -10.64
C SER A 149 -5.64 -12.51 -9.49
N HIS A 150 -6.27 -12.09 -8.39
CA HIS A 150 -5.62 -11.92 -7.10
C HIS A 150 -5.70 -13.20 -6.26
N HIS A 151 -4.59 -13.59 -5.64
CA HIS A 151 -4.48 -14.77 -4.80
C HIS A 151 -4.06 -14.38 -3.39
N TYR A 152 -5.03 -14.34 -2.47
CA TYR A 152 -4.83 -13.91 -1.08
C TYR A 152 -4.63 -15.08 -0.14
N PHE A 153 -3.55 -15.05 0.65
CA PHE A 153 -3.22 -16.08 1.63
C PHE A 153 -2.88 -15.50 2.97
N ASN A 154 -3.43 -16.06 4.04
CA ASN A 154 -3.03 -15.75 5.41
C ASN A 154 -1.78 -16.55 5.77
N ILE A 155 -0.79 -15.90 6.37
CA ILE A 155 0.47 -16.52 6.79
C ILE A 155 0.43 -16.79 8.28
N LYS A 156 0.52 -18.07 8.65
CA LYS A 156 0.47 -18.53 10.05
C LYS A 156 1.78 -18.31 10.80
N ASN A 157 2.92 -18.32 10.09
CA ASN A 157 4.24 -18.14 10.70
C ASN A 157 4.40 -16.73 11.26
N LYS A 158 4.78 -16.62 12.54
CA LYS A 158 4.92 -15.35 13.28
C LYS A 158 6.36 -14.85 13.39
N SER A 159 7.30 -15.53 12.76
CA SER A 159 8.70 -15.13 12.76
C SER A 159 8.91 -13.79 12.04
N ILE A 160 10.05 -13.16 12.32
CA ILE A 160 10.48 -11.96 11.63
C ILE A 160 11.28 -12.38 10.40
N PHE A 161 10.93 -11.83 9.24
CA PHE A 161 11.61 -12.09 7.99
C PHE A 161 12.18 -10.80 7.39
N SER A 162 13.28 -10.95 6.66
CA SER A 162 13.92 -9.87 5.92
C SER A 162 14.04 -10.15 4.42
N HIS A 163 13.88 -11.40 4.01
CA HIS A 163 13.97 -11.85 2.62
C HIS A 163 12.82 -12.81 2.31
N ILE A 164 12.30 -12.69 1.09
CA ILE A 164 11.23 -13.52 0.55
C ILE A 164 11.70 -14.10 -0.76
N LYS A 165 11.50 -15.39 -0.97
CA LYS A 165 11.73 -16.07 -2.23
C LYS A 165 10.39 -16.47 -2.81
N LEU A 166 10.03 -15.89 -3.96
CA LEU A 166 8.87 -16.29 -4.74
C LEU A 166 9.31 -17.31 -5.77
N ASN A 167 8.78 -18.51 -5.68
CA ASN A 167 8.95 -19.56 -6.69
C ASN A 167 7.72 -19.59 -7.59
N ILE A 168 7.92 -19.66 -8.91
CA ILE A 168 6.90 -19.84 -9.93
C ILE A 168 7.17 -21.12 -10.69
N PHE A 169 6.12 -21.90 -10.99
CA PHE A 169 6.26 -23.24 -11.55
C PHE A 169 5.47 -23.40 -12.84
N PRO A 170 6.10 -23.88 -13.94
CA PRO A 170 7.56 -23.95 -14.13
C PRO A 170 8.16 -22.56 -14.38
N ASP A 171 7.42 -21.66 -14.98
CA ASP A 171 7.74 -20.31 -15.44
C ASP A 171 6.47 -19.45 -15.46
N GLY A 172 6.56 -18.23 -16.00
CA GLY A 172 5.41 -17.39 -16.29
C GLY A 172 5.54 -15.97 -15.77
N GLY A 173 4.38 -15.28 -15.69
CA GLY A 173 4.30 -13.88 -15.32
C GLY A 173 3.48 -13.62 -14.06
N VAL A 174 3.95 -12.69 -13.23
CA VAL A 174 3.28 -12.19 -12.02
C VAL A 174 3.30 -10.66 -12.02
N ALA A 175 2.12 -10.05 -11.96
CA ALA A 175 1.99 -8.59 -11.99
C ALA A 175 2.51 -7.96 -10.70
N ARG A 176 2.08 -8.43 -9.53
CA ARG A 176 2.49 -7.89 -8.21
C ARG A 176 2.66 -8.99 -7.16
N LEU A 177 3.61 -8.77 -6.28
CA LEU A 177 3.74 -9.47 -5.01
C LEU A 177 3.53 -8.48 -3.87
N ARG A 178 2.47 -8.66 -3.08
CA ARG A 178 2.19 -7.86 -1.89
C ARG A 178 2.44 -8.67 -0.63
N ILE A 179 3.19 -8.11 0.30
CA ILE A 179 3.56 -8.76 1.58
C ILE A 179 3.01 -7.89 2.72
N TYR A 180 1.76 -8.13 3.09
CA TYR A 180 1.12 -7.37 4.16
C TYR A 180 1.60 -7.85 5.52
N GLY A 181 2.16 -6.92 6.29
CA GLY A 181 2.77 -7.26 7.56
C GLY A 181 2.98 -6.08 8.50
N SER A 182 3.58 -6.40 9.64
CA SER A 182 3.97 -5.43 10.66
C SER A 182 5.48 -5.22 10.59
N MET A 183 5.88 -4.01 10.24
CA MET A 183 7.30 -3.62 10.13
C MET A 183 7.97 -3.60 11.50
N ILE A 184 9.21 -4.08 11.58
CA ILE A 184 10.05 -3.91 12.76
C ILE A 184 10.78 -2.57 12.65
N VAL A 185 10.49 -1.68 13.58
CA VAL A 185 11.12 -0.36 13.67
C VAL A 185 11.84 -0.20 15.00
N LYS A 186 12.93 0.57 15.01
CA LYS A 186 13.62 0.95 16.25
C LYS A 186 12.73 1.93 17.02
N LYS A 187 12.36 1.60 18.25
CA LYS A 187 11.48 2.45 19.11
C LYS A 187 12.21 3.61 19.79
N ARG A 188 13.53 3.77 19.64
CA ARG A 188 14.26 4.88 20.24
C ARG A 188 14.29 6.07 19.28
N PHE A 189 13.47 7.07 19.58
CA PHE A 189 13.31 8.25 18.72
C PHE A 189 14.13 9.46 19.19
N GLY A 190 14.74 9.41 20.35
CA GLY A 190 15.51 10.55 20.91
C GLY A 190 14.65 11.81 21.08
N LYS A 191 15.32 12.94 21.36
CA LYS A 191 14.67 14.27 21.57
C LYS A 191 14.35 15.04 20.28
N LYS A 192 14.67 14.48 19.09
CA LYS A 192 14.51 15.18 17.79
C LYS A 192 13.04 15.20 17.35
N THR A 193 12.67 16.25 16.62
CA THR A 193 11.38 16.31 15.94
C THR A 193 11.29 15.24 14.85
N LEU A 194 10.23 14.43 14.88
CA LEU A 194 9.98 13.33 13.96
C LEU A 194 8.69 13.54 13.20
N ASN A 195 8.58 12.94 12.02
CA ASN A 195 7.30 12.74 11.38
C ASN A 195 6.61 11.50 12.01
N LEU A 196 5.64 11.75 12.89
CA LEU A 196 4.92 10.71 13.64
C LEU A 196 3.88 9.97 12.78
N THR A 197 3.57 10.45 11.58
CA THR A 197 2.73 9.72 10.58
C THR A 197 3.57 9.02 9.50
N SER A 198 4.89 8.97 9.63
CA SER A 198 5.72 8.26 8.67
C SER A 198 5.67 6.75 8.90
N VAL A 199 5.35 5.99 7.84
CA VAL A 199 5.43 4.52 7.87
C VAL A 199 6.84 4.03 8.19
N LEU A 200 7.90 4.73 7.75
CA LEU A 200 9.29 4.36 8.06
C LEU A 200 9.64 4.51 9.53
N ASN A 201 8.89 5.32 10.27
CA ASN A 201 9.00 5.47 11.72
C ASN A 201 8.05 4.52 12.47
N GLY A 202 7.16 3.82 11.76
CA GLY A 202 6.24 2.84 12.34
C GLY A 202 4.79 3.28 12.44
N ALA A 203 4.40 4.40 11.81
CA ALA A 203 3.00 4.76 11.69
C ALA A 203 2.26 3.77 10.80
N THR A 204 1.00 3.50 11.12
CA THR A 204 0.20 2.52 10.40
C THR A 204 -1.25 2.99 10.20
N PRO A 205 -1.87 2.68 9.05
CA PRO A 205 -3.27 2.95 8.81
C PRO A 205 -4.10 1.89 9.55
N ILE A 206 -5.17 2.29 10.22
CA ILE A 206 -6.01 1.37 11.02
C ILE A 206 -7.28 1.03 10.29
N VAL A 207 -8.06 2.03 9.91
CA VAL A 207 -9.35 1.88 9.26
C VAL A 207 -9.73 3.17 8.55
N CYS A 208 -10.36 3.07 7.39
CA CYS A 208 -10.97 4.18 6.67
C CYS A 208 -12.38 3.79 6.21
N ASN A 209 -13.19 4.77 5.83
CA ASN A 209 -14.50 4.50 5.25
C ASN A 209 -14.48 4.34 3.73
N ASN A 210 -13.42 4.76 3.06
CA ASN A 210 -13.31 4.72 1.60
C ASN A 210 -11.85 4.77 1.13
N GLU A 211 -11.48 3.94 0.14
CA GLU A 211 -10.19 3.97 -0.58
C GLU A 211 -10.39 3.44 -2.02
N HIS A 212 -11.25 4.11 -2.79
CA HIS A 212 -11.71 3.57 -4.08
C HIS A 212 -10.64 3.63 -5.19
N PHE A 213 -10.02 4.80 -5.41
CA PHE A 213 -9.04 5.02 -6.48
C PHE A 213 -7.58 4.94 -5.98
N GLY A 214 -7.35 5.30 -4.73
CA GLY A 214 -6.03 5.28 -4.11
C GLY A 214 -6.09 4.75 -2.68
N ARG A 215 -5.16 3.86 -2.33
CA ARG A 215 -5.14 3.20 -1.02
C ARG A 215 -4.80 4.18 0.10
N ALA A 216 -5.50 4.07 1.22
CA ALA A 216 -5.31 4.96 2.38
C ALA A 216 -3.89 4.89 2.98
N GLU A 217 -3.22 3.74 2.91
CA GLU A 217 -1.83 3.60 3.38
C GLU A 217 -0.84 4.51 2.63
N ASN A 218 -1.17 4.91 1.40
CA ASN A 218 -0.30 5.71 0.55
C ASN A 218 0.07 7.05 1.17
N ILE A 219 -0.84 7.70 1.91
CA ILE A 219 -0.54 9.01 2.50
C ILE A 219 0.57 8.99 3.56
N LEU A 220 0.90 7.80 4.10
CA LEU A 220 1.97 7.59 5.08
C LEU A 220 3.33 7.31 4.42
N ALA A 221 3.35 7.07 3.11
CA ALA A 221 4.56 6.68 2.38
C ALA A 221 5.63 7.78 2.39
N PRO A 222 6.93 7.44 2.29
CA PRO A 222 8.01 8.42 2.23
C PRO A 222 7.99 9.24 0.93
N GLY A 223 8.72 10.36 0.94
CA GLY A 223 8.86 11.23 -0.22
C GLY A 223 7.57 11.94 -0.65
N THR A 224 7.55 12.48 -1.85
CA THR A 224 6.36 13.05 -2.52
C THR A 224 5.64 11.99 -3.34
N GLY A 225 4.34 12.17 -3.58
CA GLY A 225 3.61 11.33 -4.52
C GLY A 225 4.17 11.45 -5.94
N LYS A 226 4.15 10.38 -6.71
CA LYS A 226 4.59 10.37 -8.11
C LYS A 226 3.46 10.68 -9.10
N ASN A 227 2.23 10.34 -8.72
CA ASN A 227 1.00 10.57 -9.47
C ASN A 227 -0.20 10.46 -8.51
N MET A 228 -1.42 10.59 -9.01
CA MET A 228 -2.65 10.46 -8.20
C MET A 228 -2.77 9.08 -7.55
N GLY A 229 -2.47 8.00 -8.27
CA GLY A 229 -2.53 6.63 -7.75
C GLY A 229 -1.55 6.34 -6.59
N ASP A 230 -0.59 7.23 -6.35
CA ASP A 230 0.33 7.18 -5.21
C ASP A 230 -0.18 7.98 -3.99
N GLY A 231 -1.44 8.39 -3.99
CA GLY A 231 -2.16 9.02 -2.89
C GLY A 231 -3.29 8.15 -2.34
N TRP A 232 -4.00 8.67 -1.36
CA TRP A 232 -5.30 8.17 -0.93
C TRP A 232 -6.38 8.95 -1.68
N GLU A 233 -7.23 8.25 -2.39
CA GLU A 233 -8.30 8.87 -3.15
C GLU A 233 -9.60 8.10 -2.96
N THR A 234 -10.64 8.83 -2.59
CA THR A 234 -11.95 8.29 -2.29
C THR A 234 -12.89 8.44 -3.50
N ARG A 235 -13.98 7.69 -3.49
CA ARG A 235 -15.04 7.84 -4.48
C ARG A 235 -15.74 9.19 -4.31
N ARG A 236 -16.11 9.84 -5.41
CA ARG A 236 -16.93 11.05 -5.37
C ARG A 236 -18.24 10.81 -4.60
N SER A 237 -18.46 11.60 -3.56
CA SER A 237 -19.67 11.61 -2.75
C SER A 237 -20.63 12.65 -3.30
N ARG A 238 -21.90 12.26 -3.56
CA ARG A 238 -22.95 13.19 -4.00
C ARG A 238 -23.87 13.63 -2.86
N GLY A 239 -23.50 13.38 -1.62
CA GLY A 239 -24.29 13.68 -0.42
C GLY A 239 -23.52 14.51 0.61
N LYS A 240 -24.17 14.76 1.76
CA LYS A 240 -23.60 15.52 2.90
C LYS A 240 -22.53 14.73 3.71
N ASN A 241 -22.03 13.61 3.21
CA ASN A 241 -21.05 12.77 3.90
C ASN A 241 -19.62 13.32 3.69
N PHE A 242 -18.70 12.84 4.52
CA PHE A 242 -17.27 13.09 4.40
C PHE A 242 -16.51 11.79 4.53
N ASP A 243 -15.28 11.77 4.02
CA ASP A 243 -14.41 10.61 4.11
C ASP A 243 -13.35 10.79 5.19
N TRP A 244 -12.89 9.67 5.78
CA TRP A 244 -11.96 9.71 6.89
C TRP A 244 -11.04 8.49 6.94
N LEU A 245 -9.87 8.69 7.56
CA LEU A 245 -8.88 7.66 7.84
C LEU A 245 -8.35 7.82 9.26
N ILE A 246 -8.29 6.72 10.02
CA ILE A 246 -7.64 6.64 11.33
C ILE A 246 -6.24 6.07 11.18
N ILE A 247 -5.26 6.80 11.70
CA ILE A 247 -3.84 6.49 11.68
C ILE A 247 -3.35 6.29 13.12
N LYS A 248 -2.63 5.19 13.36
CA LYS A 248 -1.83 5.04 14.55
C LYS A 248 -0.46 5.66 14.31
N CYS A 249 -0.07 6.60 15.16
CA CYS A 249 1.24 7.26 15.08
C CYS A 249 2.38 6.28 15.36
N ALA A 250 3.56 6.61 14.87
CA ALA A 250 4.80 5.86 15.07
C ALA A 250 5.17 5.71 16.56
N ALA A 251 4.92 6.77 17.31
CA ALA A 251 5.07 6.83 18.76
C ALA A 251 4.03 7.78 19.36
N PRO A 252 3.74 7.69 20.65
CA PRO A 252 3.08 8.76 21.36
C PRO A 252 3.93 10.04 21.32
N GLY A 253 3.27 11.20 21.26
CA GLY A 253 4.00 12.46 21.23
C GLY A 253 3.11 13.67 21.05
N LYS A 254 3.73 14.86 21.12
CA LYS A 254 3.08 16.15 20.94
C LYS A 254 3.36 16.69 19.55
N ILE A 255 2.31 17.04 18.80
CA ILE A 255 2.41 17.55 17.43
C ILE A 255 2.59 19.07 17.47
N ASN A 256 3.53 19.57 16.65
CA ASN A 256 3.82 21.00 16.50
C ASN A 256 3.70 21.52 15.06
N LYS A 257 3.59 20.62 14.09
CA LYS A 257 3.38 20.98 12.67
C LYS A 257 2.63 19.84 11.96
N ILE A 258 1.62 20.21 11.17
CA ILE A 258 0.95 19.32 10.21
C ILE A 258 1.25 19.83 8.80
N GLN A 259 1.48 18.86 7.89
CA GLN A 259 1.51 19.11 6.45
C GLN A 259 0.52 18.18 5.77
N ILE A 260 -0.38 18.75 4.99
CA ILE A 260 -1.31 18.05 4.09
C ILE A 260 -0.89 18.36 2.66
N ASP A 261 -0.68 17.34 1.87
CA ASP A 261 -0.21 17.45 0.50
C ASP A 261 -1.27 16.93 -0.48
N THR A 262 -1.75 17.82 -1.35
CA THR A 262 -2.70 17.50 -2.44
C THR A 262 -1.99 17.41 -3.80
N HIS A 263 -0.65 17.24 -3.81
CA HIS A 263 0.12 17.14 -5.05
C HIS A 263 -0.46 16.09 -5.99
N HIS A 264 -0.55 16.39 -7.28
CA HIS A 264 -1.24 15.67 -8.36
C HIS A 264 -2.77 15.75 -8.37
N PHE A 265 -3.43 16.07 -7.27
CA PHE A 265 -4.89 16.23 -7.22
C PHE A 265 -5.25 17.66 -7.65
N LYS A 266 -5.60 17.83 -8.93
CA LYS A 266 -5.91 19.14 -9.54
C LYS A 266 -7.39 19.49 -9.46
N GLY A 267 -8.30 18.57 -9.87
CA GLY A 267 -9.75 18.75 -9.84
C GLY A 267 -10.46 17.95 -8.76
N ASN A 268 -9.80 16.93 -8.21
CA ASN A 268 -10.34 15.93 -7.28
C ASN A 268 -9.69 16.00 -5.89
N TYR A 269 -9.19 17.16 -5.49
CA TYR A 269 -8.73 17.42 -4.12
C TYR A 269 -9.92 17.74 -3.19
N PRO A 270 -9.84 17.45 -1.89
CA PRO A 270 -10.87 17.82 -0.93
C PRO A 270 -10.97 19.34 -0.77
N ASP A 271 -12.20 19.88 -0.65
CA ASP A 271 -12.41 21.30 -0.37
C ASP A 271 -11.79 21.70 0.98
N LYS A 272 -11.97 20.88 2.00
CA LYS A 272 -11.51 21.10 3.37
C LYS A 272 -11.02 19.82 4.01
N CYS A 273 -10.24 19.96 5.04
CA CYS A 273 -9.90 18.85 5.94
C CYS A 273 -9.91 19.30 7.40
N SER A 274 -10.10 18.33 8.31
CA SER A 274 -9.87 18.51 9.74
C SER A 274 -9.12 17.31 10.30
N LEU A 275 -8.48 17.49 11.45
CA LEU A 275 -7.79 16.43 12.16
C LEU A 275 -8.31 16.34 13.58
N GLN A 276 -8.64 15.14 14.00
CA GLN A 276 -8.92 14.80 15.39
C GLN A 276 -7.81 13.89 15.92
N ALA A 277 -7.55 13.92 17.22
CA ALA A 277 -6.49 13.13 17.83
C ALA A 277 -6.88 12.59 19.20
N ALA A 278 -6.26 11.47 19.58
CA ALA A 278 -6.43 10.87 20.90
C ALA A 278 -5.14 10.20 21.39
N TYR A 279 -5.05 10.05 22.70
CA TYR A 279 -4.08 9.19 23.37
C TYR A 279 -4.79 7.97 23.96
N ILE A 280 -4.49 6.80 23.43
CA ILE A 280 -5.13 5.53 23.81
C ILE A 280 -4.04 4.56 24.28
N THR A 281 -4.07 4.21 25.56
CA THR A 281 -3.09 3.29 26.18
C THR A 281 -3.49 1.84 26.06
N LYS A 282 -4.80 1.54 26.15
CA LYS A 282 -5.32 0.19 26.03
C LYS A 282 -5.35 -0.28 24.57
N LYS A 283 -5.17 -1.58 24.36
CA LYS A 283 -5.34 -2.18 23.04
C LYS A 283 -6.81 -2.06 22.61
N VAL A 284 -7.05 -1.43 21.47
CA VAL A 284 -8.39 -1.19 20.91
C VAL A 284 -8.48 -1.90 19.56
N SER A 285 -9.60 -2.59 19.33
CA SER A 285 -9.87 -3.17 18.02
C SER A 285 -10.17 -2.09 16.99
N SER A 286 -9.88 -2.36 15.72
CA SER A 286 -10.18 -1.42 14.62
C SER A 286 -11.69 -1.12 14.53
N LYS A 287 -12.55 -2.03 14.92
CA LYS A 287 -14.01 -1.80 14.96
C LYS A 287 -14.38 -0.85 16.12
N SER A 288 -13.86 -1.06 17.32
CA SER A 288 -14.16 -0.23 18.50
C SER A 288 -13.60 1.19 18.39
N ILE A 289 -12.49 1.39 17.65
CA ILE A 289 -11.87 2.71 17.53
C ILE A 289 -12.72 3.68 16.70
N ILE A 290 -13.57 3.17 15.79
CA ILE A 290 -14.47 4.00 14.97
C ILE A 290 -15.42 4.79 15.85
N GLY A 291 -16.19 4.11 16.72
CA GLY A 291 -17.14 4.76 17.64
C GLY A 291 -16.44 5.73 18.59
N LYS A 292 -15.28 5.32 19.15
CA LYS A 292 -14.50 6.21 20.04
C LYS A 292 -13.98 7.45 19.31
N SER A 293 -13.72 7.38 18.01
CA SER A 293 -13.14 8.48 17.23
C SER A 293 -14.10 9.64 16.97
N THR A 294 -15.39 9.47 17.19
CA THR A 294 -16.39 10.55 17.05
C THR A 294 -16.17 11.68 18.05
N ASN A 295 -15.71 11.32 19.27
CA ASN A 295 -15.51 12.25 20.38
C ASN A 295 -14.05 12.67 20.57
N TRP A 296 -13.15 12.38 19.61
CA TRP A 296 -11.77 12.83 19.72
C TRP A 296 -11.68 14.35 19.56
N LYS A 297 -10.81 14.97 20.36
CA LYS A 297 -10.57 16.42 20.29
C LYS A 297 -9.95 16.82 18.96
N PHE A 298 -10.32 17.97 18.46
CA PHE A 298 -9.70 18.53 17.28
C PHE A 298 -8.24 18.89 17.56
N LEU A 299 -7.35 18.45 16.67
CA LEU A 299 -5.96 18.85 16.55
C LEU A 299 -5.82 20.00 15.54
N LEU A 300 -6.65 19.96 14.49
CA LEU A 300 -6.78 21.00 13.47
C LEU A 300 -8.27 21.09 13.09
N ASN A 301 -8.86 22.26 13.26
CA ASN A 301 -10.23 22.53 12.81
C ASN A 301 -10.31 22.52 11.28
N ASN A 302 -11.51 22.65 10.73
CA ASN A 302 -11.72 22.71 9.29
C ASN A 302 -10.87 23.80 8.65
N VAL A 303 -9.98 23.39 7.75
CA VAL A 303 -9.13 24.28 6.95
C VAL A 303 -9.35 24.03 5.47
N LYS A 304 -9.36 25.11 4.69
CA LYS A 304 -9.45 25.05 3.23
C LYS A 304 -8.21 24.40 2.67
N LEU A 305 -8.39 23.54 1.67
CA LEU A 305 -7.33 22.99 0.85
C LEU A 305 -7.40 23.57 -0.57
N TYR A 306 -6.32 23.43 -1.31
CA TYR A 306 -6.18 23.88 -2.68
C TYR A 306 -5.56 22.81 -3.55
N ALA A 307 -5.80 22.88 -4.85
CA ALA A 307 -5.28 21.93 -5.82
C ALA A 307 -3.76 21.85 -5.82
N ASN A 308 -3.22 20.65 -5.97
CA ASN A 308 -1.81 20.40 -6.27
C ASN A 308 -0.80 21.18 -5.39
N ARG A 309 -1.05 21.24 -4.07
CA ARG A 309 -0.30 22.10 -3.15
C ARG A 309 0.03 21.41 -1.83
N LYS A 310 1.16 21.80 -1.22
CA LYS A 310 1.52 21.47 0.17
C LYS A 310 1.00 22.53 1.12
N HIS A 311 0.15 22.14 2.06
CA HIS A 311 -0.43 22.98 3.10
C HIS A 311 0.30 22.73 4.41
N ASN A 312 0.83 23.77 5.02
CA ASN A 312 1.55 23.69 6.29
C ASN A 312 0.79 24.43 7.39
N PHE A 313 0.52 23.75 8.48
CA PHE A 313 -0.22 24.25 9.62
C PHE A 313 0.65 24.19 10.89
N ARG A 314 0.92 25.31 11.50
CA ARG A 314 1.57 25.46 12.82
C ARG A 314 0.66 26.25 13.75
N ASN A 315 0.38 27.50 13.41
CA ASN A 315 -0.39 28.45 14.24
C ASN A 315 -1.90 28.13 14.30
N LYS A 316 -2.40 27.28 13.40
CA LYS A 316 -3.79 26.79 13.38
C LYS A 316 -4.00 25.52 14.17
N LEU A 317 -2.93 24.94 14.75
CA LEU A 317 -3.07 23.74 15.59
C LEU A 317 -3.66 24.11 16.94
N MET A 318 -4.66 23.33 17.36
CA MET A 318 -5.20 23.44 18.71
C MET A 318 -4.14 22.97 19.72
N LYS A 319 -4.16 23.59 20.91
CA LYS A 319 -3.29 23.15 22.02
C LYS A 319 -3.50 21.65 22.24
N ASN A 320 -2.46 20.86 22.04
CA ASN A 320 -2.56 19.41 22.15
C ASN A 320 -1.59 18.89 23.22
N GLN A 321 -2.02 17.79 23.82
CA GLN A 321 -1.20 16.99 24.72
C GLN A 321 -0.60 15.81 23.93
N LYS A 322 -0.01 14.87 24.62
CA LYS A 322 0.44 13.59 24.07
C LYS A 322 -0.69 12.87 23.35
N ILE A 323 -0.46 12.48 22.09
CA ILE A 323 -1.39 11.71 21.26
C ILE A 323 -0.68 10.52 20.63
N ASN A 324 -1.42 9.49 20.25
CA ASN A 324 -0.87 8.35 19.48
C ASN A 324 -1.80 7.87 18.36
N TYR A 325 -2.94 8.52 18.18
CA TYR A 325 -3.84 8.32 17.05
C TYR A 325 -4.25 9.67 16.46
N ILE A 326 -4.37 9.70 15.13
CA ILE A 326 -4.91 10.82 14.37
C ILE A 326 -6.01 10.28 13.46
N LYS A 327 -7.13 11.00 13.40
CA LYS A 327 -8.18 10.83 12.39
C LYS A 327 -8.15 12.04 11.47
N ILE A 328 -7.87 11.82 10.19
CA ILE A 328 -8.04 12.82 9.15
C ILE A 328 -9.43 12.70 8.56
N ASN A 329 -10.16 13.81 8.50
CA ASN A 329 -11.44 13.94 7.82
C ASN A 329 -11.23 14.82 6.58
N ILE A 330 -11.79 14.44 5.44
CA ILE A 330 -11.75 15.19 4.18
C ILE A 330 -13.18 15.46 3.70
N PHE A 331 -13.42 16.65 3.20
CA PHE A 331 -14.76 17.14 2.87
C PHE A 331 -14.84 17.64 1.42
N PRO A 332 -15.85 17.22 0.62
CA PRO A 332 -16.75 16.07 0.90
C PRO A 332 -16.03 14.74 0.69
N ASP A 333 -15.11 14.67 -0.25
CA ASP A 333 -14.32 13.52 -0.73
C ASP A 333 -13.06 14.04 -1.45
N GLY A 334 -12.29 13.14 -2.06
CA GLY A 334 -11.17 13.51 -2.94
C GLY A 334 -9.86 12.83 -2.59
N GLY A 335 -8.77 13.43 -3.07
CA GLY A 335 -7.43 12.86 -2.97
C GLY A 335 -6.46 13.64 -2.09
N ILE A 336 -5.73 12.91 -1.26
CA ILE A 336 -4.59 13.38 -0.47
C ILE A 336 -3.36 12.59 -0.87
N SER A 337 -2.32 13.29 -1.31
CA SER A 337 -1.06 12.67 -1.67
C SER A 337 -0.29 12.19 -0.43
N ARG A 338 -0.11 13.07 0.57
CA ARG A 338 0.63 12.74 1.80
C ARG A 338 0.09 13.51 3.01
N ILE A 339 0.24 12.88 4.20
CA ILE A 339 0.12 13.55 5.49
C ILE A 339 1.44 13.46 6.24
N ARG A 340 1.85 14.55 6.89
CA ARG A 340 3.00 14.59 7.79
C ARG A 340 2.62 15.31 9.08
N ALA A 341 2.81 14.63 10.21
CA ALA A 341 2.62 15.17 11.54
C ALA A 341 3.97 15.22 12.26
N PHE A 342 4.56 16.37 12.34
CA PHE A 342 5.85 16.57 12.99
C PHE A 342 5.66 16.89 14.46
N GLY A 343 6.43 16.23 15.31
CA GLY A 343 6.34 16.38 16.76
C GLY A 343 7.48 15.70 17.49
N LYS A 344 7.48 15.83 18.83
CA LYS A 344 8.40 15.15 19.72
C LYS A 344 7.74 13.89 20.25
N ALA A 345 8.43 12.74 20.13
CA ALA A 345 8.01 11.49 20.77
C ALA A 345 8.21 11.57 22.29
N GLU A 346 7.26 11.03 23.06
CA GLU A 346 7.26 11.05 24.53
C GLU A 346 6.96 9.63 25.10
#